data_e3cafb588ee1e6364544cc70047f0b0a
#
_entry.id   e3cafb588ee1e6364544cc70047f0b0a
#
_cell.length_a   1.000
_cell.length_b   1.000
_cell.length_c   1.000
_cell.angle_alpha   90.00
_cell.angle_beta   90.00
_cell.angle_gamma   90.00
#
_symmetry.space_group_name_H-M   'P 1'
#
loop_
_entity.id
_entity.type
_entity.pdbx_description
1 polymer ?
#
loop_
_entity_poly.entity_id
_entity_poly.type
_entity_poly.pdbx_seq_one_letter_code
_entity_poly.pdbx_strand_id
1 'polypeptide(L)'
;MGKPVARLGDTSSHGGSIVSASSTFDLMGVPVARVGDKFACPRHGKQTIVTGSPTHTDNGKPLAHVGSKVSCGATITTGCAEFTIGD
;
A
#
# COMPACT_ATOMS: atom_id res chain seq x y z
N MET A 1 -13.69 -7.26 -9.70
CA MET A 1 -13.88 -6.85 -8.31
C MET A 1 -12.74 -5.96 -7.89
N GLY A 2 -13.05 -4.86 -7.24
CA GLY A 2 -12.04 -3.93 -6.80
C GLY A 2 -11.35 -4.39 -5.53
N LYS A 3 -10.10 -3.94 -5.36
CA LYS A 3 -9.35 -4.14 -4.13
C LYS A 3 -9.18 -2.79 -3.45
N PRO A 4 -9.43 -2.70 -2.13
CA PRO A 4 -9.26 -1.43 -1.44
C PRO A 4 -7.84 -0.90 -1.58
N VAL A 5 -7.70 0.39 -1.82
CA VAL A 5 -6.39 1.01 -1.95
C VAL A 5 -5.74 1.12 -0.57
N ALA A 6 -4.42 0.88 -0.49
CA ALA A 6 -3.68 0.98 0.76
C ALA A 6 -3.25 2.41 1.02
N ARG A 7 -3.31 2.84 2.28
CA ARG A 7 -2.95 4.19 2.69
C ARG A 7 -1.93 4.12 3.82
N LEU A 8 -1.38 5.28 4.15
CA LEU A 8 -0.50 5.40 5.32
C LEU A 8 -1.20 4.81 6.55
N GLY A 9 -0.53 3.93 7.26
CA GLY A 9 -1.05 3.28 8.46
C GLY A 9 -1.67 1.92 8.24
N ASP A 10 -1.88 1.51 6.99
CA ASP A 10 -2.45 0.18 6.73
C ASP A 10 -1.46 -0.91 7.06
N THR A 11 -1.98 -2.11 7.32
CA THR A 11 -1.21 -3.21 7.90
C THR A 11 -1.05 -4.37 6.93
N SER A 12 -0.22 -5.33 7.34
CA SER A 12 0.04 -6.51 6.53
C SER A 12 -0.16 -7.79 7.33
N SER A 13 0.01 -8.92 6.64
CA SER A 13 -0.11 -10.22 7.27
C SER A 13 0.92 -10.47 8.36
N HIS A 14 2.03 -9.74 8.36
CA HIS A 14 3.03 -9.81 9.42
C HIS A 14 2.76 -8.81 10.55
N GLY A 15 1.72 -8.01 10.45
CA GLY A 15 1.51 -6.86 11.34
C GLY A 15 2.28 -5.65 10.81
N GLY A 16 2.60 -4.71 11.67
CA GLY A 16 3.30 -3.50 11.25
C GLY A 16 2.38 -2.54 10.53
N SER A 17 2.97 -1.55 9.87
CA SER A 17 2.17 -0.55 9.15
C SER A 17 2.98 0.14 8.07
N ILE A 18 2.26 0.73 7.10
CA ILE A 18 2.86 1.60 6.09
C ILE A 18 3.26 2.90 6.79
N VAL A 19 4.54 3.26 6.70
CA VAL A 19 5.09 4.41 7.42
C VAL A 19 5.43 5.58 6.50
N SER A 20 5.34 5.40 5.19
CA SER A 20 5.45 6.52 4.26
C SER A 20 4.46 6.32 3.12
N ALA A 21 3.96 7.43 2.60
CA ALA A 21 3.03 7.40 1.49
C ALA A 21 3.29 8.68 0.70
N SER A 22 3.95 8.54 -0.44
CA SER A 22 4.49 9.68 -1.18
C SER A 22 3.61 10.11 -2.34
N SER A 23 2.42 9.52 -2.51
CA SER A 23 1.54 9.93 -3.60
C SER A 23 0.96 11.31 -3.32
N THR A 24 0.48 11.95 -4.39
CA THR A 24 -0.22 13.22 -4.27
C THR A 24 -1.72 13.02 -4.03
N PHE A 25 -2.14 11.77 -3.89
CA PHE A 25 -3.54 11.39 -3.79
C PHE A 25 -3.88 10.99 -2.37
N ASP A 26 -4.78 11.73 -1.74
CA ASP A 26 -5.25 11.45 -0.39
C ASP A 26 -6.68 10.91 -0.43
N LEU A 27 -6.97 9.99 0.47
CA LEU A 27 -8.33 9.53 0.70
C LEU A 27 -8.69 9.79 2.16
N MET A 28 -9.72 10.59 2.36
CA MET A 28 -10.19 10.94 3.69
C MET A 28 -9.08 11.54 4.54
N GLY A 29 -8.21 12.34 3.91
CA GLY A 29 -7.12 13.01 4.57
C GLY A 29 -5.88 12.16 4.82
N VAL A 30 -5.85 10.93 4.29
CA VAL A 30 -4.71 10.02 4.49
C VAL A 30 -4.08 9.72 3.14
N PRO A 31 -2.75 9.94 2.99
CA PRO A 31 -2.09 9.69 1.71
C PRO A 31 -2.14 8.22 1.30
N VAL A 32 -2.34 8.00 0.01
CA VAL A 32 -2.33 6.65 -0.57
C VAL A 32 -0.88 6.21 -0.79
N ALA A 33 -0.59 4.95 -0.47
CA ALA A 33 0.75 4.40 -0.65
C ALA A 33 0.97 3.94 -2.09
N ARG A 34 2.22 3.90 -2.52
CA ARG A 34 2.64 3.45 -3.85
C ARG A 34 3.74 2.43 -3.72
N VAL A 35 4.01 1.73 -4.81
CA VAL A 35 5.22 0.90 -4.89
C VAL A 35 6.43 1.80 -4.62
N GLY A 36 7.32 1.33 -3.76
CA GLY A 36 8.48 2.10 -3.33
C GLY A 36 8.31 2.77 -1.98
N ASP A 37 7.08 2.90 -1.48
CA ASP A 37 6.85 3.45 -0.15
C ASP A 37 7.29 2.45 0.91
N LYS A 38 7.52 2.95 2.13
CA LYS A 38 8.12 2.17 3.19
C LYS A 38 7.08 1.55 4.10
N PHE A 39 7.39 0.36 4.56
CA PHE A 39 6.56 -0.40 5.47
C PHE A 39 7.39 -0.87 6.66
N ALA A 40 6.91 -0.63 7.87
CA ALA A 40 7.61 -1.08 9.08
C ALA A 40 7.10 -2.48 9.45
N CYS A 41 7.92 -3.48 9.17
CA CYS A 41 7.57 -4.87 9.47
C CYS A 41 8.14 -5.24 10.83
N PRO A 42 7.33 -5.72 11.78
CA PRO A 42 7.84 -6.04 13.11
C PRO A 42 8.87 -7.17 13.11
N ARG A 43 8.88 -7.99 12.06
CA ARG A 43 9.83 -9.10 11.96
C ARG A 43 11.12 -8.74 11.26
N HIS A 44 11.06 -7.80 10.30
CA HIS A 44 12.17 -7.54 9.38
C HIS A 44 12.59 -6.09 9.35
N GLY A 45 11.93 -5.22 10.13
CA GLY A 45 12.25 -3.80 10.13
C GLY A 45 11.66 -3.09 8.93
N LYS A 46 12.33 -2.02 8.48
CA LYS A 46 11.81 -1.19 7.40
C LYS A 46 11.94 -1.93 6.06
N GLN A 47 10.81 -2.09 5.40
CA GLN A 47 10.74 -2.78 4.12
C GLN A 47 10.13 -1.86 3.07
N THR A 48 10.02 -2.34 1.84
CA THR A 48 9.50 -1.55 0.72
C THR A 48 8.33 -2.28 0.08
N ILE A 49 7.28 -1.54 -0.28
CA ILE A 49 6.17 -2.10 -1.06
C ILE A 49 6.67 -2.37 -2.47
N VAL A 50 6.53 -3.61 -2.95
CA VAL A 50 7.13 -4.02 -4.22
C VAL A 50 6.12 -4.30 -5.32
N THR A 51 4.84 -4.46 -5.01
CA THR A 51 3.81 -4.65 -6.04
C THR A 51 2.66 -3.70 -5.82
N GLY A 52 1.95 -3.39 -6.89
CA GLY A 52 0.79 -2.52 -6.84
C GLY A 52 -0.05 -2.72 -8.08
N SER A 53 -1.02 -1.82 -8.31
CA SER A 53 -1.95 -1.93 -9.42
C SER A 53 -1.26 -1.61 -10.75
N PRO A 54 -1.39 -2.49 -11.75
CA PRO A 54 -0.83 -2.19 -13.07
C PRO A 54 -1.63 -1.12 -13.82
N THR A 55 -2.84 -0.80 -13.39
CA THR A 55 -3.71 0.12 -14.11
C THR A 55 -3.89 1.47 -13.44
N HIS A 56 -3.51 1.59 -12.18
CA HIS A 56 -3.66 2.85 -11.43
C HIS A 56 -2.31 3.27 -10.89
N THR A 57 -1.81 4.39 -11.41
CA THR A 57 -0.48 4.89 -11.04
C THR A 57 -0.56 6.34 -10.59
N ASP A 58 0.43 6.75 -9.82
CA ASP A 58 0.64 8.14 -9.43
C ASP A 58 2.09 8.48 -9.71
N ASN A 59 2.32 9.45 -10.60
CA ASN A 59 3.67 9.82 -11.04
C ASN A 59 4.45 8.62 -11.55
N GLY A 60 3.78 7.72 -12.26
CA GLY A 60 4.39 6.56 -12.88
C GLY A 60 4.60 5.37 -11.94
N LYS A 61 4.18 5.48 -10.68
CA LYS A 61 4.33 4.39 -9.71
C LYS A 61 2.99 3.78 -9.39
N PRO A 62 2.86 2.45 -9.44
CA PRO A 62 1.58 1.79 -9.15
C PRO A 62 1.10 2.07 -7.73
N LEU A 63 -0.20 2.27 -7.58
CA LEU A 63 -0.80 2.46 -6.27
C LEU A 63 -0.85 1.11 -5.54
N ALA A 64 -0.55 1.12 -4.25
CA ALA A 64 -0.65 -0.07 -3.42
C ALA A 64 -2.11 -0.34 -3.06
N HIS A 65 -2.43 -1.61 -2.84
CA HIS A 65 -3.80 -2.02 -2.49
C HIS A 65 -3.72 -3.26 -1.62
N VAL A 66 -4.88 -3.66 -1.09
CA VAL A 66 -4.97 -4.95 -0.38
C VAL A 66 -4.50 -6.04 -1.34
N GLY A 67 -3.57 -6.88 -0.90
CA GLY A 67 -2.95 -7.88 -1.73
C GLY A 67 -1.58 -7.50 -2.26
N SER A 68 -1.18 -6.22 -2.14
CA SER A 68 0.17 -5.81 -2.53
C SER A 68 1.20 -6.48 -1.63
N LYS A 69 2.37 -6.75 -2.20
CA LYS A 69 3.44 -7.42 -1.48
C LYS A 69 4.47 -6.42 -0.97
N VAL A 70 5.03 -6.74 0.17
CA VAL A 70 6.15 -6.02 0.76
C VAL A 70 7.39 -6.87 0.58
N SER A 71 8.56 -6.24 0.51
CA SER A 71 9.81 -6.93 0.20
C SER A 71 10.15 -8.06 1.18
N CYS A 72 9.60 -8.04 2.39
CA CYS A 72 9.81 -9.11 3.35
C CYS A 72 8.86 -10.31 3.16
N GLY A 73 8.03 -10.28 2.13
CA GLY A 73 7.08 -11.34 1.87
C GLY A 73 5.70 -11.13 2.48
N ALA A 74 5.52 -10.05 3.25
CA ALA A 74 4.22 -9.72 3.81
C ALA A 74 3.25 -9.28 2.72
N THR A 75 1.96 -9.43 2.99
CA THR A 75 0.90 -8.99 2.09
C THR A 75 0.06 -7.95 2.79
N ILE A 76 -0.21 -6.84 2.13
CA ILE A 76 -1.08 -5.78 2.69
C ILE A 76 -2.48 -6.36 2.85
N THR A 77 -3.04 -6.25 4.06
CA THR A 77 -4.33 -6.87 4.39
C THR A 77 -5.45 -5.87 4.66
N THR A 78 -5.14 -4.61 4.89
CA THR A 78 -6.18 -3.59 5.10
C THR A 78 -6.02 -2.45 4.12
N GLY A 79 -7.11 -1.78 3.82
CA GLY A 79 -7.11 -0.65 2.91
C GLY A 79 -8.39 0.16 3.07
N CYS A 80 -8.53 1.19 2.23
CA CYS A 80 -9.68 2.08 2.26
C CYS A 80 -10.72 1.60 1.25
N ALA A 81 -11.86 1.12 1.74
CA ALA A 81 -12.93 0.62 0.86
C ALA A 81 -13.64 1.74 0.09
N GLU A 82 -13.39 3.00 0.43
CA GLU A 82 -13.97 4.13 -0.28
C GLU A 82 -13.43 4.28 -1.70
N PHE A 83 -12.27 3.69 -1.95
CA PHE A 83 -11.70 3.69 -3.29
C PHE A 83 -11.09 2.33 -3.55
N THR A 84 -11.61 1.63 -4.55
CA THR A 84 -11.10 0.31 -4.90
C THR A 84 -10.46 0.36 -6.29
N ILE A 85 -9.45 -0.49 -6.45
CA ILE A 85 -8.71 -0.60 -7.70
C ILE A 85 -9.07 -1.94 -8.32
N GLY A 86 -9.66 -1.88 -9.53
CA GLY A 86 -9.96 -3.10 -10.28
C GLY A 86 -8.79 -3.45 -11.16
N ASP A 87 -8.38 -4.67 -11.17
CA ASP A 87 -7.32 -5.11 -12.07
C ASP A 87 -7.49 -6.55 -12.50
#